data_534c333c9507c0acc8936c727f3deafa
#
_entry.id   534c333c9507c0acc8936c727f3deafa
#
_cell.length_a   1.000
_cell.length_b   1.000
_cell.length_c   1.000
_cell.angle_alpha   90.00
_cell.angle_beta   90.00
_cell.angle_gamma   90.00
#
_symmetry.space_group_name_H-M   'P 1'
#
loop_
_entity.id
_entity.type
_entity.pdbx_description
1 polymer ?
#
loop_
_entity_poly.entity_id
_entity_poly.type
_entity_poly.pdbx_seq_one_letter_code
_entity_poly.pdbx_strand_id
1 'polypeptide(L)'
;MTAKKDDTLSPQITTAGDTRRLEFNGTDIAGVTAEPLTPPDHVVYRWLEFSDFEDWAAVANWAVDLFNAGETQSADFKSAAAAINTKSTPEERAVAALEFVQSQIRYFSIALGESSHKPTQPDIVLQRRFGDCKDKALLLVALLKQAGIKSSPVLLSTTRRKGLDQSIPSPSDFDH
;
A
#
# COMPACT_ATOMS: atom_id res chain seq x y z
N MET A 1 -6.66 -19.75 -1.47
CA MET A 1 -7.21 -18.80 -2.48
C MET A 1 -8.66 -18.52 -2.18
N THR A 2 -8.99 -17.30 -1.91
CA THR A 2 -10.35 -16.78 -1.69
C THR A 2 -10.86 -16.17 -3.00
N ALA A 3 -12.16 -16.33 -3.29
CA ALA A 3 -12.76 -15.73 -4.46
C ALA A 3 -14.09 -15.05 -4.08
N LYS A 4 -14.32 -13.86 -4.60
CA LYS A 4 -15.57 -13.12 -4.48
C LYS A 4 -16.02 -12.68 -5.87
N LYS A 5 -17.29 -12.63 -6.11
CA LYS A 5 -17.85 -12.35 -7.41
C LYS A 5 -19.14 -11.53 -7.31
N ASP A 6 -19.47 -10.89 -8.41
CA ASP A 6 -20.80 -10.35 -8.65
C ASP A 6 -21.87 -11.46 -8.58
N ASP A 7 -23.02 -11.17 -8.02
CA ASP A 7 -24.12 -12.14 -7.82
C ASP A 7 -24.71 -12.67 -9.14
N THR A 8 -24.49 -11.95 -10.23
CA THR A 8 -24.94 -12.36 -11.57
C THR A 8 -24.04 -13.41 -12.22
N LEU A 9 -22.83 -13.63 -11.67
CA LEU A 9 -21.87 -14.61 -12.18
C LEU A 9 -22.05 -15.96 -11.49
N SER A 10 -22.19 -17.03 -12.28
CA SER A 10 -22.31 -18.40 -11.81
C SER A 10 -21.27 -19.27 -12.50
N PRO A 11 -20.08 -19.48 -11.89
CA PRO A 11 -19.05 -20.29 -12.50
C PRO A 11 -19.39 -21.77 -12.44
N GLN A 12 -18.98 -22.51 -13.47
CA GLN A 12 -18.79 -23.95 -13.36
C GLN A 12 -17.40 -24.19 -12.74
N ILE A 13 -17.37 -24.97 -11.66
CA ILE A 13 -16.13 -25.24 -10.93
C ILE A 13 -15.76 -26.70 -11.14
N THR A 14 -14.57 -26.94 -11.67
CA THR A 14 -13.96 -28.25 -11.80
C THR A 14 -12.64 -28.30 -11.04
N THR A 15 -12.37 -29.42 -10.35
CA THR A 15 -11.13 -29.64 -9.63
C THR A 15 -10.44 -30.89 -10.17
N ALA A 16 -9.16 -30.75 -10.53
CA ALA A 16 -8.32 -31.83 -10.99
C ALA A 16 -6.96 -31.75 -10.26
N GLY A 17 -6.73 -32.67 -9.30
CA GLY A 17 -5.58 -32.58 -8.40
C GLY A 17 -5.60 -31.25 -7.63
N ASP A 18 -4.48 -30.54 -7.62
CA ASP A 18 -4.34 -29.24 -6.95
C ASP A 18 -4.85 -28.05 -7.78
N THR A 19 -5.34 -28.31 -8.99
CA THR A 19 -5.84 -27.26 -9.89
C THR A 19 -7.35 -27.11 -9.78
N ARG A 20 -7.78 -25.89 -9.48
CA ARG A 20 -9.19 -25.49 -9.49
C ARG A 20 -9.47 -24.59 -10.69
N ARG A 21 -10.34 -25.03 -11.59
CA ARG A 21 -10.77 -24.27 -12.76
C ARG A 21 -12.15 -23.67 -12.51
N LEU A 22 -12.29 -22.37 -12.74
CA LEU A 22 -13.54 -21.65 -12.74
C LEU A 22 -13.84 -21.22 -14.19
N GLU A 23 -15.00 -21.59 -14.69
CA GLU A 23 -15.41 -21.30 -16.06
C GLU A 23 -16.72 -20.52 -16.07
N PHE A 24 -16.70 -19.36 -16.70
CA PHE A 24 -17.86 -18.48 -16.86
C PHE A 24 -18.24 -18.42 -18.33
N ASN A 25 -19.43 -18.88 -18.64
CA ASN A 25 -19.98 -18.83 -20.00
C ASN A 25 -21.14 -17.85 -20.01
N GLY A 26 -21.22 -17.01 -21.04
CA GLY A 26 -22.31 -16.09 -21.26
C GLY A 26 -22.57 -15.88 -22.74
N THR A 27 -23.85 -15.81 -23.11
CA THR A 27 -24.31 -15.45 -24.44
C THR A 27 -25.12 -14.17 -24.32
N ASP A 28 -25.11 -13.34 -25.37
CA ASP A 28 -25.87 -12.10 -25.45
C ASP A 28 -25.71 -11.18 -24.23
N ILE A 29 -24.44 -11.04 -23.77
CA ILE A 29 -24.12 -10.18 -22.62
C ILE A 29 -24.34 -8.72 -23.01
N ALA A 30 -25.35 -8.09 -22.38
CA ALA A 30 -25.64 -6.68 -22.62
C ALA A 30 -24.44 -5.79 -22.22
N GLY A 31 -24.10 -4.82 -23.05
CA GLY A 31 -23.11 -3.81 -22.74
C GLY A 31 -23.54 -2.98 -21.53
N VAL A 32 -22.56 -2.59 -20.70
CA VAL A 32 -22.77 -1.70 -19.56
C VAL A 32 -22.09 -0.37 -19.87
N THR A 33 -22.81 0.72 -19.71
CA THR A 33 -22.27 2.08 -19.82
C THR A 33 -22.22 2.69 -18.42
N ALA A 34 -21.01 3.03 -17.96
CA ALA A 34 -20.86 3.78 -16.72
C ALA A 34 -21.33 5.23 -16.94
N GLU A 35 -22.14 5.73 -16.03
CA GLU A 35 -22.57 7.14 -16.07
C GLU A 35 -21.39 8.06 -15.69
N PRO A 36 -21.31 9.26 -16.26
CA PRO A 36 -20.37 10.28 -15.79
C PRO A 36 -20.57 10.53 -14.30
N LEU A 37 -19.46 10.66 -13.55
CA LEU A 37 -19.44 10.88 -12.11
C LEU A 37 -19.94 9.72 -11.25
N THR A 38 -20.01 8.51 -11.80
CA THR A 38 -20.23 7.29 -10.98
C THR A 38 -19.19 7.26 -9.84
N PRO A 39 -19.61 7.12 -8.57
CA PRO A 39 -18.70 7.02 -7.45
C PRO A 39 -17.69 5.86 -7.63
N PRO A 40 -16.42 6.03 -7.28
CA PRO A 40 -15.39 5.00 -7.50
C PRO A 40 -15.60 3.71 -6.72
N ASP A 41 -16.42 3.74 -5.67
CA ASP A 41 -16.84 2.61 -4.87
C ASP A 41 -18.09 1.89 -5.42
N HIS A 42 -18.73 2.45 -6.48
CA HIS A 42 -19.83 1.83 -7.17
C HIS A 42 -19.38 1.08 -8.42
N VAL A 43 -19.33 -0.25 -8.34
CA VAL A 43 -18.90 -1.11 -9.45
C VAL A 43 -20.09 -1.42 -10.35
N VAL A 44 -20.12 -0.86 -11.56
CA VAL A 44 -21.20 -1.08 -12.56
C VAL A 44 -20.96 -2.30 -13.45
N TYR A 45 -19.71 -2.77 -13.54
CA TYR A 45 -19.34 -3.93 -14.36
C TYR A 45 -19.45 -5.23 -13.56
N ARG A 46 -19.62 -6.34 -14.26
CA ARG A 46 -19.44 -7.65 -13.65
C ARG A 46 -18.00 -7.82 -13.22
N TRP A 47 -17.80 -8.36 -12.06
CA TRP A 47 -16.47 -8.47 -11.47
C TRP A 47 -16.23 -9.82 -10.80
N LEU A 48 -14.97 -10.17 -10.70
CA LEU A 48 -14.49 -11.34 -10.03
C LEU A 48 -13.16 -11.00 -9.40
N GLU A 49 -13.03 -11.26 -8.11
CA GLU A 49 -11.81 -11.03 -7.33
C GLU A 49 -11.26 -12.37 -6.85
N PHE A 50 -9.94 -12.50 -6.91
CA PHE A 50 -9.19 -13.62 -6.34
C PHE A 50 -8.11 -13.10 -5.41
N SER A 51 -7.88 -13.82 -4.31
CA SER A 51 -6.78 -13.54 -3.40
C SER A 51 -6.22 -14.82 -2.81
N ASP A 52 -4.91 -14.84 -2.62
CA ASP A 52 -4.21 -15.88 -1.86
C ASP A 52 -4.10 -15.55 -0.37
N PHE A 53 -4.50 -14.34 0.03
CA PHE A 53 -4.56 -13.94 1.43
C PHE A 53 -5.84 -14.47 2.09
N GLU A 54 -5.69 -15.05 3.27
CA GLU A 54 -6.80 -15.62 4.02
C GLU A 54 -7.64 -14.54 4.69
N ASP A 55 -6.97 -13.54 5.26
CA ASP A 55 -7.59 -12.42 5.99
C ASP A 55 -6.75 -11.14 5.89
N TRP A 56 -7.28 -10.05 6.42
CA TRP A 56 -6.59 -8.76 6.46
C TRP A 56 -5.36 -8.75 7.37
N ALA A 57 -5.29 -9.64 8.36
CA ALA A 57 -4.11 -9.79 9.20
C ALA A 57 -2.94 -10.40 8.40
N ALA A 58 -3.21 -11.33 7.49
CA ALA A 58 -2.21 -11.86 6.57
C ALA A 58 -1.65 -10.75 5.65
N VAL A 59 -2.52 -9.87 5.13
CA VAL A 59 -2.09 -8.69 4.34
C VAL A 59 -1.24 -7.73 5.19
N ALA A 60 -1.65 -7.46 6.42
CA ALA A 60 -0.90 -6.59 7.33
C ALA A 60 0.48 -7.17 7.66
N ASN A 61 0.57 -8.47 7.94
CA ASN A 61 1.84 -9.15 8.21
C ASN A 61 2.78 -9.11 7.00
N TRP A 62 2.25 -9.35 5.80
CA TRP A 62 3.00 -9.18 4.55
C TRP A 62 3.56 -7.75 4.42
N ALA A 63 2.77 -6.73 4.74
CA ALA A 63 3.22 -5.35 4.68
C ALA A 63 4.30 -5.01 5.73
N VAL A 64 4.21 -5.58 6.95
CA VAL A 64 5.24 -5.39 7.99
C VAL A 64 6.62 -5.80 7.50
N ASP A 65 6.72 -6.92 6.79
CA ASP A 65 7.99 -7.39 6.24
C ASP A 65 8.55 -6.46 5.16
N LEU A 66 7.68 -5.88 4.34
CA LEU A 66 8.07 -4.93 3.29
C LEU A 66 8.53 -3.59 3.88
N PHE A 67 7.87 -3.09 4.92
CA PHE A 67 8.15 -1.80 5.55
C PHE A 67 9.21 -1.89 6.66
N ASN A 68 10.11 -2.86 6.57
CA ASN A 68 11.27 -2.94 7.44
C ASN A 68 12.39 -2.04 6.93
N ALA A 69 12.68 -0.95 7.66
CA ALA A 69 13.74 0.00 7.31
C ALA A 69 15.17 -0.57 7.47
N GLY A 70 15.31 -1.75 8.10
CA GLY A 70 16.63 -2.28 8.42
C GLY A 70 17.45 -1.33 9.31
N GLU A 71 18.77 -1.43 9.20
CA GLU A 71 19.70 -0.52 9.85
C GLU A 71 20.06 0.63 8.90
N THR A 72 19.70 1.85 9.26
CA THR A 72 20.04 3.08 8.54
C THR A 72 21.38 3.62 9.07
N GLN A 73 22.40 3.67 8.20
CA GLN A 73 23.77 3.96 8.61
C GLN A 73 24.42 5.12 7.84
N SER A 74 23.78 5.64 6.80
CA SER A 74 24.37 6.71 5.98
C SER A 74 24.64 7.99 6.78
N ALA A 75 25.65 8.74 6.36
CA ALA A 75 25.97 10.03 6.94
C ALA A 75 24.81 11.02 6.86
N ASP A 76 24.08 11.00 5.72
CA ASP A 76 22.91 11.83 5.49
C ASP A 76 21.78 11.50 6.48
N PHE A 77 21.53 10.21 6.73
CA PHE A 77 20.51 9.80 7.70
C PHE A 77 20.90 10.22 9.12
N LYS A 78 22.15 9.98 9.52
CA LYS A 78 22.66 10.38 10.85
C LYS A 78 22.59 11.89 11.04
N SER A 79 22.93 12.67 10.02
CA SER A 79 22.87 14.14 10.06
C SER A 79 21.42 14.63 10.21
N ALA A 80 20.49 14.08 9.44
CA ALA A 80 19.07 14.41 9.54
C ALA A 80 18.49 14.06 10.92
N ALA A 81 18.77 12.85 11.41
CA ALA A 81 18.33 12.42 12.73
C ALA A 81 18.91 13.29 13.86
N ALA A 82 20.20 13.67 13.76
CA ALA A 82 20.83 14.57 14.74
C ALA A 82 20.15 15.95 14.76
N ALA A 83 19.86 16.53 13.59
CA ALA A 83 19.16 17.82 13.48
C ALA A 83 17.73 17.75 14.09
N ILE A 84 17.01 16.68 13.85
CA ILE A 84 15.67 16.45 14.43
C ILE A 84 15.76 16.34 15.95
N ASN A 85 16.76 15.63 16.47
CA ASN A 85 16.95 15.40 17.90
C ASN A 85 17.40 16.65 18.69
N THR A 86 17.74 17.75 18.02
CA THR A 86 17.96 19.05 18.70
C THR A 86 16.67 19.65 19.25
N LYS A 87 15.52 19.20 18.80
CA LYS A 87 14.22 19.69 19.27
C LYS A 87 13.90 19.17 20.67
N SER A 88 13.25 20.02 21.48
CA SER A 88 13.10 19.78 22.92
C SER A 88 12.05 18.73 23.24
N THR A 89 10.92 18.73 22.51
CA THR A 89 9.80 17.84 22.80
C THR A 89 9.64 16.75 21.72
N PRO A 90 9.01 15.62 22.04
CA PRO A 90 8.67 14.59 21.04
C PRO A 90 7.81 15.14 19.90
N GLU A 91 6.88 16.03 20.19
CA GLU A 91 5.99 16.65 19.20
C GLU A 91 6.78 17.53 18.23
N GLU A 92 7.68 18.36 18.74
CA GLU A 92 8.58 19.17 17.91
C GLU A 92 9.49 18.32 17.02
N ARG A 93 10.00 17.19 17.56
CA ARG A 93 10.77 16.22 16.77
C ARG A 93 9.95 15.57 15.67
N ALA A 94 8.68 15.20 15.99
CA ALA A 94 7.79 14.62 14.98
C ALA A 94 7.50 15.59 13.84
N VAL A 95 7.20 16.86 14.16
CA VAL A 95 7.00 17.92 13.16
C VAL A 95 8.26 18.13 12.34
N ALA A 96 9.44 18.25 12.98
CA ALA A 96 10.71 18.45 12.28
C ALA A 96 11.05 17.28 11.33
N ALA A 97 10.75 16.02 11.74
CA ALA A 97 10.91 14.85 10.88
C ALA A 97 9.98 14.89 9.66
N LEU A 98 8.71 15.25 9.87
CA LEU A 98 7.74 15.40 8.80
C LEU A 98 8.14 16.50 7.81
N GLU A 99 8.48 17.69 8.29
CA GLU A 99 8.93 18.83 7.47
C GLU A 99 10.19 18.48 6.69
N PHE A 100 11.13 17.75 7.30
CA PHE A 100 12.34 17.28 6.62
C PHE A 100 11.96 16.38 5.44
N VAL A 101 11.13 15.36 5.64
CA VAL A 101 10.73 14.43 4.57
C VAL A 101 9.93 15.15 3.49
N GLN A 102 9.06 16.10 3.86
CA GLN A 102 8.26 16.87 2.90
C GLN A 102 9.12 17.80 2.03
N SER A 103 10.08 18.49 2.63
CA SER A 103 10.88 19.53 1.97
C SER A 103 12.13 18.98 1.27
N GLN A 104 12.76 17.92 1.81
CA GLN A 104 14.04 17.41 1.30
C GLN A 104 13.89 16.25 0.31
N ILE A 105 12.72 15.58 0.28
CA ILE A 105 12.48 14.45 -0.60
C ILE A 105 11.37 14.82 -1.60
N ARG A 106 11.76 15.00 -2.87
CA ARG A 106 10.81 15.27 -3.95
C ARG A 106 9.94 14.04 -4.20
N TYR A 107 8.64 14.24 -4.36
CA TYR A 107 7.74 13.15 -4.75
C TYR A 107 7.98 12.73 -6.20
N PHE A 108 8.24 11.44 -6.41
CA PHE A 108 8.35 10.83 -7.72
C PHE A 108 7.96 9.36 -7.61
N SER A 109 6.99 8.90 -8.41
CA SER A 109 6.47 7.54 -8.38
C SER A 109 6.59 6.87 -9.74
N ILE A 110 7.14 5.65 -9.73
CA ILE A 110 7.03 4.66 -10.83
C ILE A 110 6.67 3.34 -10.16
N ALA A 111 5.38 3.00 -10.18
CA ALA A 111 4.85 1.79 -9.54
C ALA A 111 4.89 0.61 -10.53
N LEU A 112 6.07 0.01 -10.72
CA LEU A 112 6.28 -1.16 -11.57
C LEU A 112 6.98 -2.29 -10.79
N GLY A 113 6.49 -3.52 -10.93
CA GLY A 113 7.06 -4.69 -10.30
C GLY A 113 7.09 -4.57 -8.77
N GLU A 114 8.22 -4.88 -8.13
CA GLU A 114 8.38 -4.79 -6.68
C GLU A 114 8.10 -3.38 -6.13
N SER A 115 8.41 -2.35 -6.92
CA SER A 115 8.18 -0.95 -6.53
C SER A 115 6.70 -0.58 -6.42
N SER A 116 5.77 -1.46 -6.81
CA SER A 116 4.34 -1.25 -6.59
C SER A 116 3.98 -1.26 -5.10
N HIS A 117 4.67 -2.06 -4.29
CA HIS A 117 4.35 -2.25 -2.87
C HIS A 117 5.54 -2.10 -1.94
N LYS A 118 6.75 -2.43 -2.40
CA LYS A 118 7.97 -2.42 -1.59
C LYS A 118 8.61 -1.03 -1.60
N PRO A 119 8.77 -0.39 -0.43
CA PRO A 119 9.47 0.88 -0.34
C PRO A 119 10.98 0.72 -0.54
N THR A 120 11.58 1.77 -1.07
CA THR A 120 13.04 1.89 -1.13
C THR A 120 13.62 2.19 0.25
N GLN A 121 14.77 1.61 0.57
CA GLN A 121 15.43 1.83 1.85
C GLN A 121 15.75 3.31 2.11
N PRO A 122 15.62 3.80 3.35
CA PRO A 122 15.79 5.21 3.71
C PRO A 122 17.11 5.84 3.24
N ASP A 123 18.22 5.11 3.35
CA ASP A 123 19.54 5.61 2.94
C ASP A 123 19.60 5.90 1.43
N ILE A 124 18.96 5.06 0.61
CA ILE A 124 18.87 5.25 -0.85
C ILE A 124 17.96 6.44 -1.18
N VAL A 125 16.83 6.57 -0.49
CA VAL A 125 15.90 7.71 -0.66
C VAL A 125 16.60 9.03 -0.35
N LEU A 126 17.38 9.08 0.72
CA LEU A 126 18.17 10.26 1.08
C LEU A 126 19.25 10.57 0.07
N GLN A 127 19.96 9.56 -0.44
CA GLN A 127 20.98 9.74 -1.46
C GLN A 127 20.43 10.34 -2.74
N ARG A 128 19.30 9.82 -3.23
CA ARG A 128 18.68 10.27 -4.50
C ARG A 128 17.78 11.49 -4.37
N ARG A 129 17.37 11.87 -3.15
CA ARG A 129 16.50 13.02 -2.84
C ARG A 129 15.11 12.97 -3.51
N PHE A 130 14.64 11.80 -3.87
CA PHE A 130 13.27 11.59 -4.34
C PHE A 130 12.75 10.22 -3.92
N GLY A 131 11.43 10.08 -3.87
CA GLY A 131 10.72 8.85 -3.58
C GLY A 131 9.21 9.02 -3.68
N ASP A 132 8.49 7.91 -3.69
CA ASP A 132 7.03 7.92 -3.68
C ASP A 132 6.45 7.93 -2.25
N CYS A 133 5.12 7.74 -2.14
CA CYS A 133 4.42 7.77 -0.85
C CYS A 133 5.01 6.78 0.16
N LYS A 134 5.25 5.54 -0.25
CA LYS A 134 5.78 4.48 0.64
C LYS A 134 7.25 4.69 1.00
N ASP A 135 8.05 5.20 0.09
CA ASP A 135 9.45 5.56 0.34
C ASP A 135 9.56 6.65 1.40
N LYS A 136 8.72 7.70 1.26
CA LYS A 136 8.66 8.82 2.21
C LYS A 136 8.12 8.37 3.57
N ALA A 137 7.11 7.48 3.58
CA ALA A 137 6.55 6.92 4.81
C ALA A 137 7.60 6.09 5.57
N LEU A 138 8.34 5.20 4.88
CA LEU A 138 9.38 4.40 5.51
C LEU A 138 10.53 5.26 6.06
N LEU A 139 10.97 6.29 5.31
CA LEU A 139 11.97 7.24 5.78
C LEU A 139 11.50 7.98 7.03
N LEU A 140 10.25 8.45 7.05
CA LEU A 140 9.66 9.13 8.20
C LEU A 140 9.62 8.21 9.42
N VAL A 141 9.16 6.97 9.28
CA VAL A 141 9.13 5.98 10.36
C VAL A 141 10.54 5.74 10.92
N ALA A 142 11.57 5.63 10.05
CA ALA A 142 12.94 5.44 10.47
C ALA A 142 13.48 6.65 11.27
N LEU A 143 13.20 7.88 10.82
CA LEU A 143 13.59 9.12 11.53
C LEU A 143 12.89 9.25 12.88
N LEU A 144 11.58 8.96 12.93
CA LEU A 144 10.79 8.97 14.18
C LEU A 144 11.32 7.94 15.18
N LYS A 145 11.68 6.75 14.72
CA LYS A 145 12.32 5.72 15.55
C LYS A 145 13.62 6.23 16.18
N GLN A 146 14.46 6.94 15.42
CA GLN A 146 15.69 7.55 15.94
C GLN A 146 15.42 8.71 16.91
N ALA A 147 14.29 9.37 16.78
CA ALA A 147 13.82 10.38 17.71
C ALA A 147 13.15 9.80 18.98
N GLY A 148 13.10 8.46 19.13
CA GLY A 148 12.45 7.78 20.25
C GLY A 148 10.92 7.77 20.13
N ILE A 149 10.36 8.03 18.97
CA ILE A 149 8.92 8.10 18.73
C ILE A 149 8.46 6.81 18.02
N LYS A 150 7.58 6.04 18.69
CA LYS A 150 6.99 4.84 18.13
C LYS A 150 5.99 5.23 17.04
N SER A 151 6.18 4.70 15.85
CA SER A 151 5.32 4.95 14.69
C SER A 151 5.24 3.72 13.80
N SER A 152 4.19 3.66 12.98
CA SER A 152 3.97 2.59 12.00
C SER A 152 3.43 3.19 10.71
N PRO A 153 3.75 2.61 9.55
CA PRO A 153 3.09 2.97 8.31
C PRO A 153 1.63 2.51 8.34
N VAL A 154 0.79 3.15 7.54
CA VAL A 154 -0.61 2.78 7.35
C VAL A 154 -0.85 2.57 5.87
N LEU A 155 -1.42 1.44 5.49
CA LEU A 155 -1.92 1.21 4.15
C LEU A 155 -3.36 1.71 4.06
N LEU A 156 -3.67 2.45 3.01
CA LEU A 156 -5.03 2.93 2.77
C LEU A 156 -5.42 2.83 1.29
N SER A 157 -6.72 2.80 1.04
CA SER A 157 -7.31 2.80 -0.29
C SER A 157 -8.01 4.13 -0.53
N THR A 158 -7.54 4.90 -1.51
CA THR A 158 -8.20 6.15 -1.91
C THR A 158 -9.41 5.89 -2.80
N THR A 159 -9.45 4.71 -3.44
CA THR A 159 -10.52 4.28 -4.33
C THR A 159 -11.64 3.55 -3.60
N ARG A 160 -11.33 2.49 -2.84
CA ARG A 160 -12.32 1.68 -2.11
C ARG A 160 -12.89 2.40 -0.90
N ARG A 161 -12.11 3.22 -0.21
CA ARG A 161 -12.53 3.99 0.97
C ARG A 161 -13.28 3.12 1.99
N LYS A 162 -14.56 3.46 2.26
CA LYS A 162 -15.44 2.70 3.16
C LYS A 162 -15.84 1.31 2.65
N GLY A 163 -15.65 1.04 1.35
CA GLY A 163 -15.96 -0.26 0.75
C GLY A 163 -14.84 -1.30 0.91
N LEU A 164 -13.73 -0.96 1.57
CA LEU A 164 -12.61 -1.88 1.75
C LEU A 164 -13.00 -3.12 2.57
N ASP A 165 -13.85 -2.97 3.57
CA ASP A 165 -14.39 -4.06 4.40
C ASP A 165 -15.28 -5.05 3.61
N GLN A 166 -15.76 -4.64 2.44
CA GLN A 166 -16.54 -5.47 1.54
C GLN A 166 -15.70 -6.20 0.50
N SER A 167 -14.42 -5.86 0.36
CA SER A 167 -13.46 -6.52 -0.54
C SER A 167 -12.94 -7.81 0.09
N ILE A 168 -12.36 -8.69 -0.72
CA ILE A 168 -11.54 -9.79 -0.20
C ILE A 168 -10.16 -9.25 0.17
N PRO A 169 -9.49 -9.84 1.21
CA PRO A 169 -8.17 -9.39 1.63
C PRO A 169 -7.16 -9.45 0.48
N SER A 170 -6.66 -8.29 0.05
CA SER A 170 -5.69 -8.19 -1.03
C SER A 170 -4.80 -6.95 -0.89
N PRO A 171 -3.48 -7.06 -1.09
CA PRO A 171 -2.60 -5.89 -1.19
C PRO A 171 -2.95 -4.93 -2.32
N SER A 172 -3.57 -5.42 -3.41
CA SER A 172 -3.94 -4.62 -4.58
C SER A 172 -5.03 -3.59 -4.31
N ASP A 173 -5.73 -3.69 -3.19
CA ASP A 173 -6.73 -2.70 -2.78
C ASP A 173 -6.09 -1.42 -2.19
N PHE A 174 -4.81 -1.46 -1.84
CA PHE A 174 -4.10 -0.32 -1.27
C PHE A 174 -3.29 0.41 -2.34
N ASP A 175 -3.52 1.71 -2.44
CA ASP A 175 -2.88 2.60 -3.40
C ASP A 175 -2.06 3.72 -2.72
N HIS A 176 -2.15 3.77 -1.35
CA HIS A 176 -1.44 4.75 -0.53
C HIS A 176 -1.00 4.17 0.81
#